data_fd9bb3a017e0f27b998d72a8da05beef
#
_entry.id   fd9bb3a017e0f27b998d72a8da05beef
#
_cell.length_a   1.000
_cell.length_b   1.000
_cell.length_c   1.000
_cell.angle_alpha   90.00
_cell.angle_beta   90.00
_cell.angle_gamma   90.00
#
_symmetry.space_group_name_H-M   'P 1'
#
loop_
_entity.id
_entity.type
_entity.pdbx_description
1 polymer ?
#
loop_
_entity_poly.entity_id
_entity_poly.type
_entity_poly.pdbx_seq_one_letter_code
_entity_poly.pdbx_strand_id
1 'polypeptide(L)'
;MGNEKLNKLLIGLALLIICFALDRLTKIYILDILIDSGNVDIYINKYLNFYLVWNTGIGFGLFSSENSLFYNLFTLIIVIINLVILYFAFIETKIKSFFLMIILGGSLGNLFDRLYYSAVPDFIDLNYAGYHWFIFNVADIFITIGIICLIIAELLNYKKQNDKN
;
A
#
# COMPACT_ATOMS: atom_id res chain seq x y z
N MET A 1 18.70 -26.66 -5.14
CA MET A 1 18.92 -25.22 -4.79
C MET A 1 18.31 -24.26 -5.80
N GLY A 2 18.33 -24.52 -7.12
CA GLY A 2 17.76 -23.63 -8.14
C GLY A 2 16.22 -23.50 -8.08
N ASN A 3 15.51 -24.61 -7.96
CA ASN A 3 14.03 -24.63 -8.02
C ASN A 3 13.36 -23.92 -6.83
N GLU A 4 13.92 -23.99 -5.63
CA GLU A 4 13.35 -23.29 -4.47
C GLU A 4 13.48 -21.75 -4.57
N LYS A 5 14.61 -21.27 -5.05
CA LYS A 5 14.81 -19.83 -5.29
C LYS A 5 13.87 -19.31 -6.39
N LEU A 6 13.73 -20.09 -7.45
CA LEU A 6 12.81 -19.76 -8.55
C LEU A 6 11.36 -19.73 -8.06
N ASN A 7 10.91 -20.74 -7.31
CA ASN A 7 9.56 -20.80 -6.76
C ASN A 7 9.29 -19.64 -5.79
N LYS A 8 10.27 -19.29 -4.92
CA LYS A 8 10.17 -18.11 -4.06
C LYS A 8 9.94 -16.84 -4.88
N LEU A 9 10.73 -16.64 -5.93
CA LEU A 9 10.64 -15.47 -6.80
C LEU A 9 9.28 -15.41 -7.52
N LEU A 10 8.84 -16.52 -8.13
CA LEU A 10 7.57 -16.57 -8.86
C LEU A 10 6.36 -16.29 -7.95
N ILE A 11 6.33 -16.88 -6.75
CA ILE A 11 5.25 -16.63 -5.78
C ILE A 11 5.30 -15.17 -5.30
N GLY A 12 6.49 -14.65 -5.01
CA GLY A 12 6.66 -13.26 -4.60
C GLY A 12 6.18 -12.28 -5.67
N LEU A 13 6.56 -12.50 -6.94
CA LEU A 13 6.08 -11.67 -8.06
C LEU A 13 4.57 -11.80 -8.26
N ALA A 14 4.00 -12.99 -8.12
CA ALA A 14 2.54 -13.17 -8.19
C ALA A 14 1.82 -12.36 -7.10
N LEU A 15 2.30 -12.39 -5.85
CA LEU A 15 1.75 -11.60 -4.75
C LEU A 15 1.83 -10.09 -5.04
N LEU A 16 2.99 -9.60 -5.50
CA LEU A 16 3.16 -8.20 -5.88
C LEU A 16 2.16 -7.79 -6.96
N ILE A 17 2.07 -8.58 -8.05
CA ILE A 17 1.16 -8.29 -9.17
C ILE A 17 -0.30 -8.32 -8.72
N ILE A 18 -0.69 -9.27 -7.87
CA ILE A 18 -2.06 -9.36 -7.35
C ILE A 18 -2.40 -8.13 -6.52
N CYS A 19 -1.53 -7.74 -5.57
CA CYS A 19 -1.75 -6.56 -4.73
C CYS A 19 -1.84 -5.28 -5.57
N PHE A 20 -0.92 -5.09 -6.51
CA PHE A 20 -0.95 -3.96 -7.44
C PHE A 20 -2.22 -3.95 -8.29
N ALA A 21 -2.60 -5.10 -8.88
CA ALA A 21 -3.78 -5.18 -9.73
C ALA A 21 -5.08 -4.93 -8.96
N LEU A 22 -5.23 -5.46 -7.75
CA LEU A 22 -6.40 -5.21 -6.91
C LEU A 22 -6.52 -3.74 -6.54
N ASP A 23 -5.42 -3.08 -6.19
CA ASP A 23 -5.42 -1.64 -5.96
C ASP A 23 -5.83 -0.87 -7.23
N ARG A 24 -5.24 -1.19 -8.39
CA ARG A 24 -5.61 -0.52 -9.65
C ARG A 24 -7.08 -0.72 -10.03
N LEU A 25 -7.58 -1.94 -9.93
CA LEU A 25 -8.97 -2.25 -10.31
C LEU A 25 -9.97 -1.51 -9.42
N THR A 26 -9.72 -1.46 -8.11
CA THR A 26 -10.61 -0.73 -7.18
C THR A 26 -10.57 0.78 -7.42
N LYS A 27 -9.40 1.35 -7.67
CA LYS A 27 -9.24 2.78 -7.99
C LYS A 27 -9.91 3.14 -9.33
N ILE A 28 -9.72 2.32 -10.37
CA ILE A 28 -10.41 2.53 -11.66
C ILE A 28 -11.91 2.53 -11.45
N TYR A 29 -12.47 1.55 -10.75
CA TYR A 29 -13.90 1.47 -10.47
C TYR A 29 -14.42 2.74 -9.76
N ILE A 30 -13.71 3.25 -8.76
CA ILE A 30 -14.08 4.48 -8.05
C ILE A 30 -13.98 5.72 -8.94
N LEU A 31 -12.94 5.79 -9.80
CA LEU A 31 -12.77 6.91 -10.73
C LEU A 31 -13.82 6.89 -11.86
N ASP A 32 -14.28 5.72 -12.29
CA ASP A 32 -15.39 5.59 -13.23
C ASP A 32 -16.69 6.15 -12.61
N ILE A 33 -16.97 5.86 -11.34
CA ILE A 33 -18.11 6.46 -10.63
C ILE A 33 -17.98 7.98 -10.55
N LEU A 34 -16.76 8.51 -10.30
CA LEU A 34 -16.52 9.96 -10.32
C LEU A 34 -16.85 10.58 -11.67
N ILE A 35 -16.47 9.92 -12.78
CA ILE A 35 -16.75 10.40 -14.14
C ILE A 35 -18.25 10.41 -14.41
N ASP A 36 -18.96 9.37 -14.02
CA ASP A 36 -20.40 9.20 -14.30
C ASP A 36 -21.28 10.10 -13.44
N SER A 37 -20.96 10.30 -12.16
CA SER A 37 -21.81 11.00 -11.18
C SER A 37 -21.28 12.37 -10.73
N GLY A 38 -20.04 12.73 -11.11
CA GLY A 38 -19.39 14.00 -10.75
C GLY A 38 -18.82 14.04 -9.34
N ASN A 39 -19.19 13.11 -8.49
CA ASN A 39 -18.60 12.92 -7.14
C ASN A 39 -18.66 11.45 -6.74
N VAL A 40 -17.91 11.08 -5.69
CA VAL A 40 -17.99 9.77 -5.04
C VAL A 40 -18.31 10.01 -3.56
N ASP A 41 -19.56 9.75 -3.19
CA ASP A 41 -20.04 9.79 -1.81
C ASP A 41 -21.12 8.71 -1.66
N ILE A 42 -20.69 7.49 -1.33
CA ILE A 42 -21.53 6.30 -1.27
C ILE A 42 -21.59 5.80 0.16
N TYR A 43 -22.74 5.94 0.79
CA TYR A 43 -23.01 5.39 2.11
C TYR A 43 -23.12 3.85 2.04
N ILE A 44 -22.26 3.15 2.76
CA ILE A 44 -22.30 1.68 2.90
C ILE A 44 -22.97 1.29 4.22
N ASN A 45 -22.47 1.85 5.34
CA ASN A 45 -23.04 1.65 6.66
C ASN A 45 -22.51 2.73 7.63
N LYS A 46 -22.95 2.69 8.90
CA LYS A 46 -22.56 3.68 9.92
C LYS A 46 -21.07 3.78 10.24
N TYR A 47 -20.24 2.88 9.72
CA TYR A 47 -18.79 2.85 9.96
C TYR A 47 -17.96 3.01 8.69
N LEU A 48 -18.57 2.81 7.52
CA LEU A 48 -17.87 2.75 6.24
C LEU A 48 -18.65 3.50 5.17
N ASN A 49 -17.98 4.42 4.50
CA ASN A 49 -18.45 5.06 3.28
C ASN A 49 -17.38 4.93 2.19
N PHE A 50 -17.76 5.11 0.94
CA PHE A 50 -16.82 5.43 -0.13
C PHE A 50 -16.91 6.92 -0.42
N TYR A 51 -15.86 7.65 -0.02
CA TYR A 51 -15.75 9.09 -0.20
C TYR A 51 -14.38 9.43 -0.78
N LEU A 52 -14.35 9.90 -2.03
CA LEU A 52 -13.10 10.13 -2.74
C LEU A 52 -12.42 11.43 -2.32
N VAL A 53 -11.17 11.30 -1.90
CA VAL A 53 -10.26 12.41 -1.61
C VAL A 53 -8.97 12.23 -2.40
N TRP A 54 -8.52 13.28 -3.08
CA TRP A 54 -7.22 13.31 -3.74
C TRP A 54 -6.12 13.66 -2.73
N ASN A 55 -5.32 12.67 -2.36
CA ASN A 55 -4.24 12.83 -1.40
C ASN A 55 -2.94 13.27 -2.09
N THR A 56 -2.58 14.55 -1.91
CA THR A 56 -1.32 15.13 -2.43
C THR A 56 -0.17 15.05 -1.42
N GLY A 57 -0.40 14.48 -0.23
CA GLY A 57 0.58 14.36 0.85
C GLY A 57 1.18 12.95 0.99
N ILE A 58 1.79 12.73 2.16
CA ILE A 58 2.11 11.40 2.67
C ILE A 58 0.83 10.83 3.26
N GLY A 59 0.73 9.51 3.36
CA GLY A 59 -0.46 8.79 3.82
C GLY A 59 -1.33 9.55 4.85
N PHE A 60 -2.63 9.42 4.74
CA PHE A 60 -3.64 10.14 5.56
C PHE A 60 -3.67 11.67 5.38
N GLY A 61 -3.22 12.20 4.23
CA GLY A 61 -3.22 13.64 3.97
C GLY A 61 -2.18 14.45 4.74
N LEU A 62 -1.27 13.78 5.46
CA LEU A 62 -0.17 14.46 6.17
C LEU A 62 0.77 15.12 5.16
N PHE A 63 1.19 16.35 5.49
CA PHE A 63 2.11 17.14 4.67
C PHE A 63 1.62 17.40 3.23
N SER A 64 0.29 17.49 3.03
CA SER A 64 -0.24 17.98 1.75
C SER A 64 0.36 19.36 1.45
N SER A 65 1.02 19.48 0.30
CA SER A 65 1.66 20.74 -0.11
C SER A 65 1.30 21.04 -1.55
N GLU A 66 0.88 22.26 -1.81
CA GLU A 66 0.73 22.78 -3.17
C GLU A 66 2.10 23.02 -3.85
N ASN A 67 3.19 22.88 -3.09
CA ASN A 67 4.53 23.09 -3.61
C ASN A 67 5.03 21.82 -4.34
N SER A 68 5.17 21.92 -5.65
CA SER A 68 5.60 20.83 -6.52
C SER A 68 6.98 20.23 -6.14
N LEU A 69 7.87 21.03 -5.55
CA LEU A 69 9.19 20.54 -5.11
C LEU A 69 9.07 19.56 -3.95
N PHE A 70 8.25 19.86 -2.94
CA PHE A 70 8.02 18.96 -1.81
C PHE A 70 7.33 17.68 -2.26
N TYR A 71 6.32 17.77 -3.12
CA TYR A 71 5.66 16.61 -3.70
C TYR A 71 6.62 15.69 -4.44
N ASN A 72 7.48 16.25 -5.31
CA ASN A 72 8.46 15.51 -6.06
C ASN A 72 9.53 14.87 -5.15
N LEU A 73 9.96 15.57 -4.09
CA LEU A 73 10.89 15.03 -3.10
C LEU A 73 10.30 13.83 -2.37
N PHE A 74 9.03 13.90 -1.93
CA PHE A 74 8.34 12.76 -1.30
C PHE A 74 8.18 11.59 -2.26
N THR A 75 7.82 11.85 -3.52
CA THR A 75 7.73 10.80 -4.53
C THR A 75 9.09 10.13 -4.74
N LEU A 76 10.19 10.90 -4.80
CA LEU A 76 11.53 10.35 -4.90
C LEU A 76 11.90 9.48 -3.69
N ILE A 77 11.57 9.91 -2.48
CA ILE A 77 11.79 9.12 -1.26
C ILE A 77 11.03 7.80 -1.34
N ILE A 78 9.77 7.81 -1.81
CA ILE A 78 8.98 6.57 -1.99
C ILE A 78 9.63 5.64 -3.01
N VAL A 79 10.16 6.17 -4.11
CA VAL A 79 10.94 5.37 -5.09
C VAL A 79 12.13 4.69 -4.42
N ILE A 80 12.92 5.45 -3.65
CA ILE A 80 14.08 4.91 -2.93
C ILE A 80 13.66 3.82 -1.93
N ILE A 81 12.59 4.05 -1.16
CA ILE A 81 12.04 3.05 -0.24
C ILE A 81 11.61 1.79 -0.98
N ASN A 82 10.95 1.91 -2.13
CA ASN A 82 10.56 0.75 -2.94
C ASN A 82 11.77 -0.05 -3.44
N LEU A 83 12.86 0.61 -3.83
CA LEU A 83 14.10 -0.07 -4.23
C LEU A 83 14.74 -0.79 -3.04
N VAL A 84 14.73 -0.20 -1.85
CA VAL A 84 15.22 -0.83 -0.62
C VAL A 84 14.36 -2.05 -0.25
N ILE A 85 13.03 -1.94 -0.31
CA ILE A 85 12.12 -3.06 -0.05
C ILE A 85 12.36 -4.19 -1.05
N LEU A 86 12.51 -3.87 -2.32
CA LEU A 86 12.81 -4.83 -3.38
C LEU A 86 14.13 -5.56 -3.11
N TYR A 87 15.18 -4.84 -2.74
CA TYR A 87 16.48 -5.43 -2.37
C TYR A 87 16.33 -6.42 -1.21
N PHE A 88 15.66 -6.03 -0.12
CA PHE A 88 15.41 -6.92 1.01
C PHE A 88 14.53 -8.12 0.65
N ALA A 89 13.55 -7.96 -0.23
CA ALA A 89 12.71 -9.05 -0.70
C ALA A 89 13.52 -10.15 -1.41
N PHE A 90 14.64 -9.81 -2.05
CA PHE A 90 15.51 -10.81 -2.67
C PHE A 90 16.39 -11.56 -1.67
N ILE A 91 16.91 -10.89 -0.64
CA ILE A 91 17.88 -11.49 0.30
C ILE A 91 17.23 -12.18 1.50
N GLU A 92 16.03 -11.77 1.90
CA GLU A 92 15.34 -12.28 3.08
C GLU A 92 14.84 -13.72 2.92
N THR A 93 14.46 -14.33 4.05
CA THR A 93 13.85 -15.66 4.09
C THR A 93 12.54 -15.68 3.30
N LYS A 94 12.09 -16.89 2.91
CA LYS A 94 10.91 -17.09 2.06
C LYS A 94 9.66 -16.33 2.58
N ILE A 95 9.37 -16.43 3.87
CA ILE A 95 8.18 -15.81 4.46
C ILE A 95 8.28 -14.28 4.54
N LYS A 96 9.42 -13.75 5.00
CA LYS A 96 9.64 -12.29 5.05
C LYS A 96 9.63 -11.68 3.65
N SER A 97 10.24 -12.37 2.69
CA SER A 97 10.23 -11.98 1.28
C SER A 97 8.81 -11.81 0.75
N PHE A 98 7.88 -12.69 1.09
CA PHE A 98 6.48 -12.58 0.65
C PHE A 98 5.78 -11.37 1.24
N PHE A 99 6.01 -11.06 2.53
CA PHE A 99 5.45 -9.85 3.14
C PHE A 99 6.02 -8.57 2.52
N LEU A 100 7.33 -8.55 2.22
CA LEU A 100 7.96 -7.43 1.50
C LEU A 100 7.39 -7.26 0.09
N MET A 101 7.08 -8.34 -0.63
CA MET A 101 6.45 -8.27 -1.96
C MET A 101 5.00 -7.77 -1.89
N ILE A 102 4.24 -8.09 -0.84
CA ILE A 102 2.90 -7.53 -0.60
C ILE A 102 2.99 -6.02 -0.35
N ILE A 103 3.91 -5.57 0.52
CA ILE A 103 4.17 -4.14 0.77
C ILE A 103 4.54 -3.44 -0.53
N LEU A 104 5.44 -4.02 -1.30
CA LEU A 104 5.91 -3.45 -2.57
C LEU A 104 4.76 -3.33 -3.59
N GLY A 105 3.88 -4.34 -3.69
CA GLY A 105 2.72 -4.32 -4.57
C GLY A 105 1.77 -3.15 -4.26
N GLY A 106 1.44 -2.93 -2.99
CA GLY A 106 0.65 -1.77 -2.56
C GLY A 106 1.39 -0.46 -2.80
N SER A 107 2.66 -0.37 -2.38
CA SER A 107 3.45 0.86 -2.54
C SER A 107 3.64 1.28 -4.00
N LEU A 108 3.82 0.32 -4.91
CA LEU A 108 3.86 0.58 -6.36
C LEU A 108 2.51 1.09 -6.89
N GLY A 109 1.38 0.63 -6.32
CA GLY A 109 0.06 1.15 -6.63
C GLY A 109 -0.04 2.65 -6.33
N ASN A 110 0.31 3.05 -5.11
CA ASN A 110 0.32 4.45 -4.71
C ASN A 110 1.40 5.28 -5.45
N LEU A 111 2.54 4.68 -5.79
CA LEU A 111 3.56 5.35 -6.60
C LEU A 111 3.07 5.61 -8.02
N PHE A 112 2.37 4.64 -8.64
CA PHE A 112 1.75 4.82 -9.95
C PHE A 112 0.81 6.04 -9.95
N ASP A 113 -0.04 6.17 -8.94
CA ASP A 113 -0.97 7.32 -8.84
C ASP A 113 -0.23 8.65 -8.75
N ARG A 114 0.82 8.70 -7.91
CA ARG A 114 1.63 9.91 -7.77
C ARG A 114 2.27 10.36 -9.08
N LEU A 115 2.73 9.39 -9.87
CA LEU A 115 3.38 9.70 -11.15
C LEU A 115 2.35 10.05 -12.24
N TYR A 116 1.16 9.46 -12.21
CA TYR A 116 0.16 9.62 -13.25
C TYR A 116 -0.82 10.76 -12.98
N TYR A 117 -1.33 10.86 -11.73
CA TYR A 117 -2.35 11.84 -11.33
C TYR A 117 -1.79 13.01 -10.53
N SER A 118 -0.52 12.97 -10.11
CA SER A 118 0.08 13.90 -9.13
C SER A 118 -0.65 13.90 -7.77
N ALA A 119 -1.42 12.86 -7.48
CA ALA A 119 -2.14 12.63 -6.22
C ALA A 119 -2.50 11.15 -6.11
N VAL A 120 -2.87 10.69 -4.92
CA VAL A 120 -3.37 9.33 -4.69
C VAL A 120 -4.88 9.39 -4.45
N PRO A 121 -5.72 8.62 -5.18
CA PRO A 121 -7.15 8.54 -4.90
C PRO A 121 -7.39 7.66 -3.68
N ASP A 122 -7.70 8.28 -2.53
CA ASP A 122 -8.12 7.63 -1.30
C ASP A 122 -9.65 7.67 -1.23
N PHE A 123 -10.29 6.53 -0.95
CA PHE A 123 -11.74 6.43 -1.06
C PHE A 123 -12.44 5.56 -0.02
N ILE A 124 -11.71 4.81 0.79
CA ILE A 124 -12.26 4.01 1.89
C ILE A 124 -12.30 4.89 3.13
N ASP A 125 -13.46 5.42 3.46
CA ASP A 125 -13.68 6.30 4.60
C ASP A 125 -14.22 5.51 5.79
N LEU A 126 -13.40 5.40 6.83
CA LEU A 126 -13.82 4.87 8.12
C LEU A 126 -14.34 6.01 8.99
N ASN A 127 -15.63 5.98 9.28
CA ASN A 127 -16.28 7.00 10.09
C ASN A 127 -17.02 6.40 11.28
N TYR A 128 -17.20 7.19 12.32
CA TYR A 128 -18.03 6.86 13.48
C TYR A 128 -18.61 8.12 14.11
N ALA A 129 -19.92 8.15 14.32
CA ALA A 129 -20.64 9.27 14.94
C ALA A 129 -20.35 10.64 14.30
N GLY A 130 -20.13 10.68 12.96
CA GLY A 130 -19.82 11.90 12.21
C GLY A 130 -18.35 12.31 12.21
N TYR A 131 -17.46 11.50 12.82
CA TYR A 131 -16.02 11.69 12.72
C TYR A 131 -15.46 10.78 11.63
N HIS A 132 -14.82 11.37 10.63
CA HIS A 132 -14.01 10.68 9.62
C HIS A 132 -12.62 10.41 10.19
N TRP A 133 -12.32 9.14 10.51
CA TRP A 133 -11.06 8.79 11.17
C TRP A 133 -9.91 8.72 10.20
N PHE A 134 -10.10 7.99 9.12
CA PHE A 134 -9.09 7.79 8.08
C PHE A 134 -9.78 7.56 6.75
N ILE A 135 -9.29 8.24 5.72
CA ILE A 135 -9.61 7.94 4.33
C ILE A 135 -8.35 7.36 3.72
N PHE A 136 -8.46 6.17 3.14
CA PHE A 136 -7.34 5.40 2.59
C PHE A 136 -7.79 4.60 1.37
N ASN A 137 -6.89 3.82 0.79
CA ASN A 137 -7.13 2.98 -0.39
C ASN A 137 -6.68 1.53 -0.18
N VAL A 138 -6.87 0.68 -1.18
CA VAL A 138 -6.55 -0.75 -1.10
C VAL A 138 -5.04 -0.99 -1.01
N ALA A 139 -4.20 -0.15 -1.62
CA ALA A 139 -2.75 -0.22 -1.47
C ALA A 139 -2.32 -0.06 0.00
N ASP A 140 -2.93 0.87 0.74
CA ASP A 140 -2.62 1.11 2.15
C ASP A 140 -2.96 -0.09 3.03
N ILE A 141 -4.02 -0.84 2.70
CA ILE A 141 -4.36 -2.11 3.36
C ILE A 141 -3.22 -3.12 3.17
N PHE A 142 -2.73 -3.31 1.94
CA PHE A 142 -1.65 -4.25 1.67
C PHE A 142 -0.34 -3.84 2.34
N ILE A 143 0.01 -2.55 2.31
CA ILE A 143 1.19 -2.01 3.00
C ILE A 143 1.07 -2.30 4.51
N THR A 144 -0.06 -1.97 5.12
CA THR A 144 -0.29 -2.15 6.56
C THR A 144 -0.25 -3.62 6.98
N ILE A 145 -0.96 -4.50 6.26
CA ILE A 145 -0.95 -5.95 6.53
C ILE A 145 0.46 -6.51 6.37
N GLY A 146 1.16 -6.14 5.30
CA GLY A 146 2.52 -6.60 5.05
C GLY A 146 3.50 -6.18 6.14
N ILE A 147 3.42 -4.94 6.63
CA ILE A 147 4.24 -4.43 7.74
C ILE A 147 3.93 -5.18 9.03
N ILE A 148 2.66 -5.33 9.40
CA ILE A 148 2.25 -6.05 10.62
C ILE A 148 2.76 -7.49 10.58
N CYS A 149 2.56 -8.20 9.47
CA CYS A 149 3.04 -9.58 9.29
C CYS A 149 4.58 -9.68 9.37
N LEU A 150 5.30 -8.70 8.81
CA LEU A 150 6.76 -8.64 8.88
C LEU A 150 7.25 -8.46 10.31
N ILE A 151 6.63 -7.54 11.08
CA ILE A 151 6.93 -7.32 12.49
C ILE A 151 6.67 -8.58 13.31
N ILE A 152 5.52 -9.24 13.12
CA ILE A 152 5.18 -10.49 13.82
C ILE A 152 6.22 -11.57 13.50
N ALA A 153 6.59 -11.73 12.23
CA ALA A 153 7.60 -12.71 11.82
C ALA A 153 8.97 -12.45 12.48
N GLU A 154 9.35 -11.18 12.65
CA GLU A 154 10.60 -10.80 13.33
C GLU A 154 10.56 -11.13 14.82
N LEU A 155 9.47 -10.77 15.50
CA LEU A 155 9.29 -11.05 16.93
C LEU A 155 9.32 -12.56 17.23
N LEU A 156 8.68 -13.37 16.38
CA LEU A 156 8.68 -14.84 16.52
C LEU A 156 10.08 -15.43 16.30
N ASN A 157 10.85 -14.90 15.35
CA ASN A 157 12.22 -15.33 15.11
C ASN A 157 13.14 -14.97 16.30
N TYR A 158 13.00 -13.76 16.84
CA TYR A 158 13.76 -13.32 18.01
C TYR A 158 13.51 -14.21 19.21
N LYS A 159 12.24 -14.52 19.52
CA LYS A 159 11.90 -15.43 20.63
C LYS A 159 12.53 -16.80 20.45
N LYS A 160 12.43 -17.40 19.24
CA LYS A 160 13.00 -18.72 18.94
C LYS A 160 14.53 -18.79 19.09
N GLN A 161 15.23 -17.66 18.87
CA GLN A 161 16.69 -17.60 19.08
C GLN A 161 17.04 -17.54 20.56
N ASN A 162 16.29 -16.78 21.37
CA ASN A 162 16.52 -16.66 22.81
C ASN A 162 16.20 -17.95 23.58
N ASP A 163 15.19 -18.70 23.15
CA ASP A 163 14.83 -20.00 23.78
C ASP A 163 15.85 -21.12 23.50
N LYS A 164 16.84 -20.88 22.61
CA LYS A 164 17.91 -21.84 22.28
C LYS A 164 19.24 -21.54 22.92
N ASN A 165 19.40 -20.38 23.56
CA ASN A 165 20.57 -19.95 24.31
C ASN A 165 20.33 -20.09 25.83
#